data_c68bb20a6a763c962c7c8cc4da269ea6
#
_entry.id   c68bb20a6a763c962c7c8cc4da269ea6
#
_cell.length_a   1.000
_cell.length_b   1.000
_cell.length_c   1.000
_cell.angle_alpha   90.00
_cell.angle_beta   90.00
_cell.angle_gamma   90.00
#
_symmetry.space_group_name_H-M   'P 1'
#
loop_
_entity.id
_entity.type
_entity.pdbx_description
1 polymer ?
#
loop_
_entity_poly.entity_id
_entity_poly.type
_entity_poly.pdbx_seq_one_letter_code
_entity_poly.pdbx_strand_id
1 'polypeptide(L)'
;MKKNALLFAAFAAVLTCSCNVEQPLDVQPEEEGEIVTLTAGFANGENDTRTVRQADGKVFWSPKEEISILRYQNRSLHKKFKSSNTEPVASTAFTGTMPGGSGPFWAVFPYSAKNNIQIVSGYQFMVTSLSATQEAVPGTFADDLFISAAYADPEAESLTFHHVCGGVKFSVTQPGVKQVTLIPQDKGVYLAGLFGLYAYDTNQDPFIAITGSDANMNKQIVLSAPEGETLQVGEAYHFVTMPANLKGGFSLLFEKEDGSYAVRRYEKDVTIREGHFATLMEADTDLAYRKDFIEYPNEVTVDGLGGLFSVTVQGTLDYHIDTYSDWIKEVSATGDVRLGRQHGFYAERNDEGSERTGMLSICYGENCYPIMVTQTAQGNLEVLPHHIFGIRFTGTWCQWCPVMDASFKYAKSKLGDGFEYICVYNSGGNYAFSGSDAMENAYGIDSFPSAIVDGRVRLGNNGEEEFFAALTDAASETLKYYPTATVLGLKSSLSGRKLSVQVDVKAQLAETYKLTIFLVENNIIGEQKHYELGTVRDFNHSRVVRMCMTSLMGDEFDCAADGSVKTLNYSATIPSEYVLENMEVVACVQRNYNDRPAIQTGSYGDWYVDNCRSAALGATAALEW
;
A
#
# COMPACT_ATOMS: atom_id res chain seq x y z
N MET A 1 32.35 2.24 1.59
CA MET A 1 31.79 1.12 2.34
C MET A 1 30.40 0.86 1.76
N LYS A 2 30.24 -0.25 1.06
CA LYS A 2 28.98 -0.61 0.39
C LYS A 2 28.04 -1.15 1.47
N LYS A 3 26.95 -0.43 1.78
CA LYS A 3 25.83 -0.98 2.53
C LYS A 3 25.16 -2.02 1.63
N ASN A 4 25.31 -3.30 1.95
CA ASN A 4 24.49 -4.34 1.37
C ASN A 4 23.09 -4.18 1.97
N ALA A 5 22.22 -3.49 1.23
CA ALA A 5 20.80 -3.56 1.48
C ALA A 5 20.34 -4.96 1.05
N LEU A 6 20.26 -5.90 2.00
CA LEU A 6 19.43 -7.09 1.82
C LEU A 6 17.98 -6.60 1.90
N LEU A 7 17.35 -6.45 0.74
CA LEU A 7 15.90 -6.28 0.66
C LEU A 7 15.27 -7.58 1.16
N PHE A 8 14.66 -7.53 2.35
CA PHE A 8 13.63 -8.49 2.68
C PHE A 8 12.42 -8.12 1.82
N ALA A 9 12.11 -8.94 0.83
CA ALA A 9 10.80 -8.92 0.20
C ALA A 9 9.77 -9.02 1.34
N ALA A 10 8.87 -8.06 1.40
CA ALA A 10 7.79 -8.08 2.38
C ALA A 10 6.92 -9.32 2.10
N PHE A 11 7.26 -10.43 2.76
CA PHE A 11 6.35 -11.55 2.86
C PHE A 11 5.22 -11.09 3.75
N ALA A 12 4.01 -10.99 3.22
CA ALA A 12 2.79 -10.97 4.02
C ALA A 12 2.71 -12.34 4.73
N ALA A 13 3.53 -12.51 5.75
CA ALA A 13 3.37 -13.62 6.66
C ALA A 13 2.04 -13.41 7.36
N VAL A 14 1.10 -14.31 7.10
CA VAL A 14 -0.14 -14.40 7.85
C VAL A 14 0.23 -14.69 9.29
N LEU A 15 0.41 -13.64 10.09
CA LEU A 15 0.48 -13.75 11.53
C LEU A 15 -0.94 -14.13 11.98
N THR A 16 -1.27 -15.42 11.90
CA THR A 16 -2.53 -15.92 12.44
C THR A 16 -2.44 -15.89 13.95
N CYS A 17 -3.26 -15.05 14.55
CA CYS A 17 -3.61 -15.19 15.95
C CYS A 17 -4.45 -16.47 16.06
N SER A 18 -3.79 -17.64 16.26
CA SER A 18 -4.53 -18.84 16.58
C SER A 18 -5.07 -18.70 18.00
N CYS A 19 -6.38 -18.57 18.12
CA CYS A 19 -7.05 -18.93 19.38
C CYS A 19 -6.73 -20.40 19.63
N ASN A 20 -5.79 -20.68 20.53
CA ASN A 20 -5.49 -22.02 20.97
C ASN A 20 -6.72 -22.61 21.68
N VAL A 21 -7.28 -23.64 21.06
CA VAL A 21 -7.99 -24.67 21.80
C VAL A 21 -6.96 -25.39 22.67
N GLU A 22 -7.10 -25.29 23.97
CA GLU A 22 -6.25 -25.96 24.96
C GLU A 22 -6.22 -27.47 24.71
N GLN A 23 -5.11 -27.98 24.18
CA GLN A 23 -4.71 -29.35 24.46
C GLN A 23 -3.83 -29.35 25.70
N PRO A 24 -3.97 -30.32 26.63
CA PRO A 24 -3.10 -30.41 27.80
C PRO A 24 -1.69 -30.73 27.33
N LEU A 25 -0.80 -29.75 27.39
CA LEU A 25 0.64 -29.93 27.17
C LEU A 25 1.22 -30.60 28.45
N ASP A 26 1.96 -31.68 28.24
CA ASP A 26 2.88 -32.22 29.24
C ASP A 26 3.78 -31.08 29.71
N VAL A 27 3.53 -30.59 30.92
CA VAL A 27 4.32 -29.55 31.58
C VAL A 27 5.61 -30.20 32.03
N GLN A 28 6.65 -30.13 31.19
CA GLN A 28 8.02 -30.29 31.69
C GLN A 28 8.28 -29.15 32.70
N PRO A 29 8.92 -29.43 33.85
CA PRO A 29 9.22 -28.38 34.83
C PRO A 29 10.02 -27.27 34.14
N GLU A 30 9.55 -26.00 34.26
CA GLU A 30 10.37 -24.84 33.87
C GLU A 30 11.66 -24.89 34.68
N GLU A 31 12.81 -24.93 34.00
CA GLU A 31 14.09 -24.68 34.66
C GLU A 31 14.00 -23.32 35.36
N GLU A 32 14.22 -23.28 36.68
CA GLU A 32 14.28 -22.02 37.43
C GLU A 32 15.42 -21.19 36.85
N GLY A 33 15.08 -20.16 36.07
CA GLY A 33 16.06 -19.24 35.49
C GLY A 33 16.74 -18.42 36.59
N GLU A 34 17.98 -18.00 36.35
CA GLU A 34 18.75 -17.14 37.25
C GLU A 34 18.09 -15.75 37.37
N ILE A 35 18.09 -15.20 38.60
CA ILE A 35 17.67 -13.79 38.80
C ILE A 35 18.83 -12.90 38.34
N VAL A 36 18.57 -12.07 37.36
CA VAL A 36 19.53 -11.18 36.72
C VAL A 36 19.09 -9.72 36.85
N THR A 37 20.05 -8.83 36.95
CA THR A 37 19.85 -7.39 36.92
C THR A 37 20.56 -6.81 35.71
N LEU A 38 19.79 -6.12 34.83
CA LEU A 38 20.28 -5.49 33.62
C LEU A 38 20.15 -3.97 33.74
N THR A 39 21.20 -3.23 33.42
CA THR A 39 21.15 -1.76 33.35
C THR A 39 20.59 -1.32 31.99
N ALA A 40 19.57 -0.48 31.95
CA ALA A 40 18.93 -0.05 30.72
C ALA A 40 18.93 1.47 30.54
N GLY A 41 19.27 1.92 29.34
CA GLY A 41 19.19 3.32 28.88
C GLY A 41 18.69 3.38 27.44
N PHE A 42 18.42 4.58 26.96
CA PHE A 42 18.03 4.83 25.56
C PHE A 42 19.22 5.29 24.73
N ALA A 43 19.20 5.01 23.43
CA ALA A 43 20.22 5.46 22.49
C ALA A 43 20.30 7.01 22.47
N ASN A 44 21.51 7.54 22.42
CA ASN A 44 21.75 8.99 22.39
C ASN A 44 21.38 9.58 21.03
N GLY A 45 20.54 10.62 21.01
CA GLY A 45 20.24 11.43 19.82
C GLY A 45 18.80 11.42 19.34
N GLU A 46 17.90 10.70 19.99
CA GLU A 46 16.47 10.68 19.65
C GLU A 46 15.72 11.73 20.50
N ASN A 47 15.40 12.85 19.83
CA ASN A 47 14.91 14.07 20.48
C ASN A 47 13.40 14.19 20.39
N ASP A 48 12.55 13.36 20.91
CA ASP A 48 11.10 13.67 21.04
C ASP A 48 10.28 12.58 21.72
N THR A 49 10.86 11.84 22.65
CA THR A 49 10.22 10.65 23.22
C THR A 49 10.18 10.64 24.73
N ARG A 50 9.43 9.74 25.26
CA ARG A 50 8.97 9.68 26.63
C ARG A 50 9.12 8.29 27.26
N THR A 51 9.68 8.30 28.47
CA THR A 51 8.93 7.92 29.66
C THR A 51 8.63 9.12 30.58
N VAL A 52 9.52 10.07 30.83
CA VAL A 52 9.19 11.44 31.27
C VAL A 52 10.07 12.41 30.51
N ARG A 53 9.47 13.32 29.75
CA ARG A 53 10.21 14.36 29.03
C ARG A 53 10.65 15.46 29.99
N GLN A 54 11.94 15.75 30.03
CA GLN A 54 12.47 17.00 30.55
C GLN A 54 12.45 18.06 29.43
N ALA A 55 12.49 19.34 29.80
CA ALA A 55 12.47 20.47 28.88
C ALA A 55 13.66 20.46 27.87
N ASP A 56 14.70 19.64 28.09
CA ASP A 56 15.88 19.47 27.24
C ASP A 56 15.75 18.30 26.23
N GLY A 57 14.59 17.64 26.15
CA GLY A 57 14.31 16.58 25.17
C GLY A 57 14.83 15.18 25.54
N LYS A 58 15.43 14.98 26.69
CA LYS A 58 15.95 13.66 27.10
C LYS A 58 14.86 12.73 27.59
N VAL A 59 15.04 11.44 27.31
CA VAL A 59 14.17 10.33 27.75
C VAL A 59 14.65 9.79 29.08
N PHE A 60 13.71 9.59 30.01
CA PHE A 60 13.98 9.08 31.37
C PHE A 60 13.04 7.91 31.65
N TRP A 61 13.57 6.89 32.30
CA TRP A 61 12.80 5.80 32.87
C TRP A 61 11.95 6.29 34.05
N SER A 62 10.65 6.09 34.00
CA SER A 62 9.77 6.35 35.14
C SER A 62 9.91 5.27 36.23
N PRO A 63 9.52 5.56 37.48
CA PRO A 63 9.50 4.52 38.52
C PRO A 63 8.52 3.39 38.19
N LYS A 64 8.90 2.16 38.55
CA LYS A 64 8.08 0.94 38.43
C LYS A 64 7.77 0.49 37.00
N GLU A 65 8.52 0.96 36.01
CA GLU A 65 8.36 0.48 34.65
C GLU A 65 8.75 -1.00 34.52
N GLU A 66 8.12 -1.67 33.57
CA GLU A 66 8.31 -3.09 33.32
C GLU A 66 8.70 -3.30 31.84
N ILE A 67 9.62 -4.22 31.61
CA ILE A 67 10.05 -4.64 30.28
C ILE A 67 9.84 -6.14 30.08
N SER A 68 9.63 -6.53 28.82
CA SER A 68 9.63 -7.93 28.38
C SER A 68 11.05 -8.34 28.05
N ILE A 69 11.52 -9.48 28.61
CA ILE A 69 12.71 -10.17 28.14
C ILE A 69 12.28 -11.47 27.46
N LEU A 70 12.67 -11.62 26.18
CA LEU A 70 12.26 -12.75 25.36
C LEU A 70 13.47 -13.46 24.76
N ARG A 71 13.41 -14.79 24.76
CA ARG A 71 14.40 -15.67 24.12
C ARG A 71 13.68 -16.80 23.38
N TYR A 72 14.25 -17.28 22.29
CA TYR A 72 13.71 -18.42 21.56
C TYR A 72 14.55 -19.66 21.77
N GLN A 73 13.92 -20.73 22.29
CA GLN A 73 14.52 -22.04 22.45
C GLN A 73 13.45 -23.10 22.12
N ASN A 74 13.30 -23.45 20.83
CA ASN A 74 12.21 -24.27 20.27
C ASN A 74 10.79 -23.68 20.45
N ARG A 75 10.61 -22.75 21.35
CA ARG A 75 9.43 -21.91 21.59
C ARG A 75 9.86 -20.53 22.07
N SER A 76 8.98 -19.56 21.98
CA SER A 76 9.18 -18.24 22.59
C SER A 76 9.11 -18.37 24.12
N LEU A 77 10.15 -17.94 24.81
CA LEU A 77 10.22 -17.84 26.26
C LEU A 77 10.16 -16.36 26.64
N HIS A 78 9.28 -16.01 27.57
CA HIS A 78 9.00 -14.62 27.92
C HIS A 78 8.97 -14.43 29.43
N LYS A 79 9.70 -13.47 29.93
CA LYS A 79 9.77 -13.09 31.35
C LYS A 79 9.65 -11.57 31.50
N LYS A 80 9.15 -11.16 32.66
CA LYS A 80 8.97 -9.76 33.05
C LYS A 80 10.12 -9.32 33.92
N PHE A 81 10.69 -8.13 33.62
CA PHE A 81 11.69 -7.45 34.45
C PHE A 81 11.10 -6.12 34.93
N LYS A 82 11.45 -5.72 36.15
CA LYS A 82 10.93 -4.50 36.80
C LYS A 82 12.05 -3.54 37.12
N SER A 83 11.80 -2.27 36.91
CA SER A 83 12.74 -1.20 37.25
C SER A 83 12.85 -0.98 38.75
N SER A 84 14.01 -0.52 39.19
CA SER A 84 14.33 -0.30 40.62
C SER A 84 14.32 1.19 41.02
N ASN A 85 14.20 2.11 40.07
CA ASN A 85 14.23 3.55 40.35
C ASN A 85 12.96 4.03 41.06
N THR A 86 13.11 5.06 41.88
CA THR A 86 12.04 5.72 42.64
C THR A 86 11.71 7.10 42.08
N GLU A 87 12.54 7.63 41.17
CA GLU A 87 12.40 8.89 40.48
C GLU A 87 12.76 8.70 39.00
N PRO A 88 12.34 9.58 38.10
CA PRO A 88 12.72 9.52 36.69
C PRO A 88 14.24 9.62 36.50
N VAL A 89 14.84 8.67 35.76
CA VAL A 89 16.31 8.59 35.53
C VAL A 89 16.63 8.19 34.08
N ALA A 90 17.75 8.68 33.56
CA ALA A 90 18.20 8.36 32.21
C ALA A 90 18.61 6.89 32.03
N SER A 91 19.03 6.23 33.11
CA SER A 91 19.39 4.81 33.12
C SER A 91 18.98 4.20 34.45
N THR A 92 18.43 2.98 34.43
CA THR A 92 17.99 2.27 35.64
C THR A 92 18.28 0.79 35.51
N ALA A 93 18.26 0.11 36.67
CA ALA A 93 18.39 -1.35 36.74
C ALA A 93 17.01 -2.01 36.67
N PHE A 94 16.89 -3.01 35.80
CA PHE A 94 15.74 -3.89 35.70
C PHE A 94 16.11 -5.28 36.22
N THR A 95 15.32 -5.81 37.14
CA THR A 95 15.56 -7.11 37.76
C THR A 95 14.41 -8.07 37.45
N GLY A 96 14.76 -9.30 37.10
CA GLY A 96 13.81 -10.38 36.81
C GLY A 96 14.50 -11.72 36.62
N THR A 97 13.71 -12.76 36.36
CA THR A 97 14.20 -14.09 36.03
C THR A 97 14.51 -14.20 34.56
N MET A 98 15.72 -14.52 34.16
CA MET A 98 16.13 -14.65 32.76
C MET A 98 15.43 -15.86 32.12
N PRO A 99 14.86 -15.72 30.90
CA PRO A 99 14.35 -16.87 30.16
C PRO A 99 15.49 -17.83 29.80
N GLY A 100 15.25 -19.14 29.90
CA GLY A 100 16.22 -20.19 29.58
C GLY A 100 16.80 -20.07 28.16
N GLY A 101 17.99 -20.69 27.95
CA GLY A 101 18.71 -20.68 26.69
C GLY A 101 19.99 -19.86 26.70
N SER A 102 20.86 -20.08 25.70
CA SER A 102 22.22 -19.49 25.62
C SER A 102 22.39 -18.49 24.46
N GLY A 103 21.36 -18.29 23.65
CA GLY A 103 21.39 -17.33 22.50
C GLY A 103 21.08 -15.91 22.91
N PRO A 104 21.22 -14.95 21.98
CA PRO A 104 20.79 -13.56 22.15
C PRO A 104 19.32 -13.44 22.58
N PHE A 105 18.98 -12.31 23.19
CA PHE A 105 17.63 -12.07 23.68
C PHE A 105 17.12 -10.69 23.30
N TRP A 106 15.79 -10.58 23.24
CA TRP A 106 15.07 -9.33 23.04
C TRP A 106 14.69 -8.73 24.39
N ALA A 107 14.86 -7.42 24.52
CA ALA A 107 14.26 -6.61 25.56
C ALA A 107 13.29 -5.63 24.90
N VAL A 108 12.06 -5.56 25.39
CA VAL A 108 11.00 -4.73 24.80
C VAL A 108 10.28 -3.93 25.88
N PHE A 109 10.18 -2.65 25.68
CA PHE A 109 9.40 -1.73 26.49
C PHE A 109 8.23 -1.18 25.65
N PRO A 110 7.04 -1.05 26.24
CA PRO A 110 6.62 -1.50 27.57
C PRO A 110 6.43 -3.03 27.63
N TYR A 111 6.32 -3.58 28.85
CA TYR A 111 5.95 -4.98 29.01
C TYR A 111 4.56 -5.25 28.45
N SER A 112 4.45 -6.29 27.64
CA SER A 112 3.17 -6.82 27.19
C SER A 112 3.20 -8.35 27.20
N ALA A 113 2.19 -8.96 27.81
CA ALA A 113 2.05 -10.43 27.80
C ALA A 113 1.84 -11.02 26.39
N LYS A 114 1.51 -10.18 25.41
CA LYS A 114 1.33 -10.55 24.00
C LYS A 114 2.65 -10.58 23.21
N ASN A 115 3.73 -10.00 23.76
CA ASN A 115 5.04 -10.05 23.12
C ASN A 115 5.53 -11.49 22.99
N ASN A 116 5.95 -11.90 21.81
CA ASN A 116 6.46 -13.23 21.57
C ASN A 116 7.49 -13.24 20.43
N ILE A 117 8.23 -14.36 20.28
CA ILE A 117 9.12 -14.57 19.13
C ILE A 117 8.49 -15.59 18.20
N GLN A 118 8.40 -15.23 16.92
CA GLN A 118 7.93 -16.11 15.84
C GLN A 118 9.05 -16.39 14.84
N ILE A 119 9.01 -17.58 14.24
CA ILE A 119 9.89 -17.96 13.14
C ILE A 119 9.11 -17.81 11.84
N VAL A 120 9.61 -16.95 10.96
CA VAL A 120 9.05 -16.76 9.62
C VAL A 120 10.19 -16.96 8.62
N SER A 121 10.03 -17.90 7.71
CA SER A 121 11.06 -18.24 6.69
C SER A 121 12.46 -18.52 7.27
N GLY A 122 12.52 -19.07 8.50
CA GLY A 122 13.78 -19.39 9.20
C GLY A 122 14.40 -18.23 9.98
N TYR A 123 13.81 -17.04 9.94
CA TYR A 123 14.25 -15.86 10.70
C TYR A 123 13.40 -15.68 11.96
N GLN A 124 14.02 -15.19 13.03
CA GLN A 124 13.36 -14.88 14.30
C GLN A 124 12.91 -13.43 14.31
N PHE A 125 11.60 -13.21 14.51
CA PHE A 125 11.02 -11.88 14.70
C PHE A 125 10.44 -11.76 16.11
N MET A 126 10.76 -10.66 16.79
CA MET A 126 10.05 -10.28 18.00
C MET A 126 8.74 -9.59 17.61
N VAL A 127 7.62 -10.23 17.93
CA VAL A 127 6.28 -9.80 17.51
C VAL A 127 5.60 -9.04 18.65
N THR A 128 5.07 -7.86 18.31
CA THR A 128 4.31 -6.97 19.20
C THR A 128 3.21 -6.27 18.43
N SER A 129 2.42 -5.42 19.09
CA SER A 129 1.36 -4.65 18.45
C SER A 129 1.23 -3.24 19.02
N LEU A 130 0.92 -2.29 18.15
CA LEU A 130 0.55 -0.93 18.50
C LEU A 130 -0.96 -0.75 18.38
N SER A 131 -1.60 -0.13 19.40
CA SER A 131 -3.03 0.16 19.36
C SER A 131 -3.36 1.31 18.42
N ALA A 132 -4.42 1.13 17.62
CA ALA A 132 -5.00 2.20 16.81
C ALA A 132 -5.94 3.12 17.61
N THR A 133 -6.44 2.67 18.77
CA THR A 133 -7.20 3.49 19.71
C THR A 133 -6.29 3.88 20.86
N GLN A 134 -6.09 5.18 21.04
CA GLN A 134 -5.13 5.74 21.98
C GLN A 134 -5.83 6.75 22.90
N GLU A 135 -5.39 6.80 24.15
CA GLU A 135 -5.85 7.80 25.11
C GLU A 135 -4.97 9.04 25.04
N ALA A 136 -5.60 10.21 25.06
CA ALA A 136 -4.92 11.50 25.01
C ALA A 136 -4.36 11.87 26.38
N VAL A 137 -3.05 12.07 26.47
CA VAL A 137 -2.37 12.53 27.67
C VAL A 137 -1.73 13.89 27.39
N PRO A 138 -2.07 14.96 28.15
CA PRO A 138 -1.49 16.30 27.95
C PRO A 138 0.04 16.30 28.01
N GLY A 139 0.67 16.91 27.04
CA GLY A 139 2.13 17.00 26.91
C GLY A 139 2.82 15.74 26.42
N THR A 140 2.09 14.62 26.21
CA THR A 140 2.70 13.31 26.01
C THR A 140 1.74 12.29 25.37
N PHE A 141 2.00 10.99 25.53
CA PHE A 141 1.17 9.86 25.11
C PHE A 141 1.01 8.85 26.27
N ALA A 142 0.05 7.92 26.16
CA ALA A 142 -0.15 6.88 27.16
C ALA A 142 1.05 5.92 27.25
N ASP A 143 1.28 5.37 28.44
CA ASP A 143 2.52 4.65 28.81
C ASP A 143 2.77 3.37 28.00
N ASP A 144 1.73 2.77 27.43
CA ASP A 144 1.80 1.51 26.68
C ASP A 144 1.98 1.69 25.15
N LEU A 145 2.09 2.91 24.66
CA LEU A 145 2.06 3.19 23.22
C LEU A 145 3.45 3.26 22.57
N PHE A 146 4.45 3.82 23.25
CA PHE A 146 5.74 4.11 22.63
C PHE A 146 6.72 2.97 22.76
N ILE A 147 6.65 2.03 21.80
CA ILE A 147 7.43 0.80 21.81
C ILE A 147 8.89 1.08 21.52
N SER A 148 9.75 0.53 22.40
CA SER A 148 11.20 0.55 22.27
C SER A 148 11.78 -0.84 22.45
N ALA A 149 12.84 -1.17 21.75
CA ALA A 149 13.43 -2.49 21.81
C ALA A 149 14.97 -2.45 21.83
N ALA A 150 15.54 -3.49 22.42
CA ALA A 150 16.95 -3.80 22.33
C ALA A 150 17.12 -5.29 21.98
N TYR A 151 18.13 -5.63 21.19
CA TYR A 151 18.53 -7.00 20.92
C TYR A 151 19.95 -7.18 21.44
N ALA A 152 20.15 -8.09 22.39
CA ALA A 152 21.35 -8.13 23.21
C ALA A 152 22.00 -9.52 23.23
N ASP A 153 23.32 -9.55 23.44
CA ASP A 153 24.10 -10.75 23.63
C ASP A 153 23.67 -11.50 24.90
N PRO A 154 23.90 -12.83 24.98
CA PRO A 154 23.48 -13.65 26.12
C PRO A 154 24.02 -13.16 27.46
N GLU A 155 25.21 -12.57 27.45
CA GLU A 155 25.97 -12.14 28.63
C GLU A 155 25.92 -10.62 28.86
N ALA A 156 25.03 -9.90 28.11
CA ALA A 156 24.91 -8.45 28.26
C ALA A 156 24.45 -8.06 29.67
N GLU A 157 25.18 -7.15 30.30
CA GLU A 157 24.83 -6.53 31.59
C GLU A 157 24.09 -5.19 31.41
N SER A 158 24.10 -4.66 30.17
CA SER A 158 23.48 -3.39 29.83
C SER A 158 22.70 -3.48 28.53
N LEU A 159 21.60 -2.70 28.44
CA LEU A 159 20.68 -2.64 27.32
C LEU A 159 20.60 -1.20 26.80
N THR A 160 20.74 -1.03 25.49
CA THR A 160 20.45 0.21 24.80
C THR A 160 19.14 0.06 24.03
N PHE A 161 18.10 0.75 24.49
CA PHE A 161 16.80 0.73 23.83
C PHE A 161 16.75 1.72 22.67
N HIS A 162 16.19 1.28 21.54
CA HIS A 162 15.90 2.09 20.36
C HIS A 162 14.38 2.19 20.17
N HIS A 163 13.92 3.40 19.87
CA HIS A 163 12.51 3.59 19.57
C HIS A 163 12.17 3.03 18.19
N VAL A 164 11.09 2.26 18.11
CA VAL A 164 10.63 1.64 16.85
C VAL A 164 9.34 2.25 16.32
N CYS A 165 8.73 3.17 17.08
CA CYS A 165 7.57 3.96 16.69
C CYS A 165 7.97 5.43 16.50
N GLY A 166 7.12 6.19 15.81
CA GLY A 166 7.18 7.63 15.70
C GLY A 166 5.78 8.20 15.79
N GLY A 167 5.52 9.37 15.20
CA GLY A 167 4.16 9.87 15.22
C GLY A 167 3.94 11.30 14.76
N VAL A 168 2.79 11.84 15.18
CA VAL A 168 2.37 13.23 14.94
C VAL A 168 2.02 13.88 16.26
N LYS A 169 2.61 15.06 16.52
CA LYS A 169 2.34 15.92 17.66
C LYS A 169 1.46 17.08 17.22
N PHE A 170 0.38 17.36 17.96
CA PHE A 170 -0.53 18.46 17.65
C PHE A 170 -1.06 19.13 18.92
N SER A 171 -1.70 20.29 18.75
CA SER A 171 -2.52 20.94 19.79
C SER A 171 -3.81 21.44 19.17
N VAL A 172 -4.81 21.69 20.01
CA VAL A 172 -6.10 22.27 19.61
C VAL A 172 -6.23 23.70 20.13
N THR A 173 -6.98 24.54 19.41
CA THR A 173 -7.27 25.94 19.76
C THR A 173 -8.70 26.14 20.27
N GLN A 174 -9.60 25.19 19.98
CA GLN A 174 -11.00 25.28 20.33
C GLN A 174 -11.38 24.31 21.45
N PRO A 175 -12.18 24.73 22.44
CA PRO A 175 -12.62 23.86 23.52
C PRO A 175 -13.67 22.82 23.04
N GLY A 176 -13.85 21.78 23.85
CA GLY A 176 -14.87 20.76 23.64
C GLY A 176 -14.48 19.65 22.67
N VAL A 177 -13.24 19.60 22.18
CA VAL A 177 -12.75 18.50 21.33
C VAL A 177 -12.54 17.28 22.21
N LYS A 178 -13.29 16.20 21.96
CA LYS A 178 -13.20 14.94 22.71
C LYS A 178 -12.32 13.91 22.02
N GLN A 179 -12.18 13.99 20.68
CA GLN A 179 -11.49 13.00 19.87
C GLN A 179 -10.85 13.65 18.64
N VAL A 180 -9.70 13.15 18.25
CA VAL A 180 -9.06 13.46 16.96
C VAL A 180 -8.64 12.17 16.28
N THR A 181 -8.92 12.05 14.97
CA THR A 181 -8.54 10.88 14.16
C THR A 181 -7.52 11.29 13.12
N LEU A 182 -6.39 10.58 13.06
CA LEU A 182 -5.35 10.71 12.03
C LEU A 182 -5.63 9.71 10.92
N ILE A 183 -5.76 10.19 9.68
CA ILE A 183 -6.16 9.39 8.52
C ILE A 183 -5.24 9.71 7.35
N PRO A 184 -4.37 8.78 6.89
CA PRO A 184 -3.55 8.96 5.70
C PRO A 184 -4.39 9.17 4.44
N GLN A 185 -3.90 9.96 3.48
CA GLN A 185 -4.50 10.06 2.15
C GLN A 185 -4.23 8.77 1.35
N ASP A 186 -3.04 8.22 1.47
CA ASP A 186 -2.68 6.93 0.87
C ASP A 186 -3.37 5.78 1.63
N LYS A 187 -4.33 5.13 0.96
CA LYS A 187 -5.11 4.00 1.49
C LYS A 187 -4.28 2.72 1.69
N GLY A 188 -3.05 2.67 1.17
CA GLY A 188 -2.12 1.54 1.34
C GLY A 188 -1.33 1.57 2.65
N VAL A 189 -1.32 2.70 3.36
CA VAL A 189 -0.49 2.90 4.55
C VAL A 189 -1.17 2.39 5.81
N TYR A 190 -0.45 1.59 6.59
CA TYR A 190 -0.84 1.16 7.93
C TYR A 190 -0.11 1.97 8.99
N LEU A 191 -0.83 2.45 10.01
CA LEU A 191 -0.29 3.26 11.09
C LEU A 191 -0.15 2.49 12.41
N ALA A 192 -0.92 1.44 12.60
CA ALA A 192 -0.93 0.62 13.81
C ALA A 192 -1.31 -0.83 13.51
N GLY A 193 -1.15 -1.72 14.48
CA GLY A 193 -1.51 -3.14 14.39
C GLY A 193 -0.37 -4.04 14.81
N LEU A 194 -0.39 -5.28 14.32
CA LEU A 194 0.57 -6.32 14.63
C LEU A 194 1.81 -6.18 13.73
N PHE A 195 3.02 -6.19 14.33
CA PHE A 195 4.28 -6.14 13.57
C PHE A 195 5.38 -6.96 14.25
N GLY A 196 6.39 -7.33 13.45
CA GLY A 196 7.58 -8.04 13.90
C GLY A 196 8.83 -7.19 13.74
N LEU A 197 9.61 -7.10 14.81
CA LEU A 197 10.93 -6.48 14.83
C LEU A 197 12.00 -7.50 14.45
N TYR A 198 13.01 -7.01 13.75
CA TYR A 198 14.21 -7.77 13.39
C TYR A 198 15.47 -6.97 13.71
N ALA A 199 16.54 -7.66 14.05
CA ALA A 199 17.89 -7.13 14.13
C ALA A 199 18.84 -8.15 13.47
N TYR A 200 19.78 -7.67 12.65
CA TYR A 200 20.75 -8.56 11.98
C TYR A 200 21.74 -9.18 12.97
N ASP A 201 22.15 -8.41 13.95
CA ASP A 201 23.01 -8.81 15.06
C ASP A 201 22.79 -7.90 16.29
N THR A 202 23.48 -8.17 17.39
CA THR A 202 23.35 -7.44 18.66
C THR A 202 24.01 -6.05 18.65
N ASN A 203 24.68 -5.65 17.56
CA ASN A 203 25.30 -4.34 17.37
C ASN A 203 24.51 -3.42 16.44
N GLN A 204 23.30 -3.84 16.03
CA GLN A 204 22.45 -3.08 15.11
C GLN A 204 21.11 -2.77 15.73
N ASP A 205 20.58 -1.60 15.35
CA ASP A 205 19.29 -1.12 15.84
C ASP A 205 18.17 -2.02 15.35
N PRO A 206 17.23 -2.42 16.22
CA PRO A 206 16.01 -3.10 15.83
C PRO A 206 15.14 -2.24 14.89
N PHE A 207 14.50 -2.87 13.93
CA PHE A 207 13.58 -2.19 13.02
C PHE A 207 12.34 -3.05 12.74
N ILE A 208 11.24 -2.42 12.29
CA ILE A 208 10.04 -3.14 11.86
C ILE A 208 10.34 -3.78 10.49
N ALA A 209 10.34 -5.11 10.45
CA ALA A 209 10.68 -5.89 9.25
C ALA A 209 9.47 -6.55 8.59
N ILE A 210 8.43 -6.87 9.37
CA ILE A 210 7.19 -7.48 8.89
C ILE A 210 5.98 -6.81 9.56
N THR A 211 4.84 -6.80 8.86
CA THR A 211 3.54 -6.37 9.39
C THR A 211 2.54 -7.51 9.34
N GLY A 212 1.47 -7.40 10.12
CA GLY A 212 0.36 -8.35 10.10
C GLY A 212 -0.43 -8.29 8.78
N SER A 213 -1.39 -9.19 8.65
CA SER A 213 -2.39 -9.13 7.56
C SER A 213 -3.34 -7.96 7.76
N ASP A 214 -4.04 -7.55 6.71
CA ASP A 214 -5.04 -6.46 6.72
C ASP A 214 -6.02 -6.57 7.90
N ALA A 215 -6.38 -7.78 8.30
CA ALA A 215 -7.29 -8.02 9.43
C ALA A 215 -6.71 -7.59 10.81
N ASN A 216 -5.37 -7.49 10.92
CA ASN A 216 -4.66 -7.15 12.15
C ASN A 216 -3.95 -5.79 12.07
N MET A 217 -4.22 -5.03 11.01
CA MET A 217 -3.59 -3.75 10.74
C MET A 217 -4.63 -2.63 10.68
N ASN A 218 -4.22 -1.41 11.05
CA ASN A 218 -5.10 -0.24 11.05
C ASN A 218 -4.45 0.91 10.27
N LYS A 219 -5.27 1.52 9.42
CA LYS A 219 -4.88 2.64 8.55
C LYS A 219 -5.13 4.01 9.19
N GLN A 220 -5.77 4.05 10.35
CA GLN A 220 -6.04 5.29 11.08
C GLN A 220 -5.75 5.11 12.56
N ILE A 221 -5.48 6.23 13.24
CA ILE A 221 -5.33 6.30 14.69
C ILE A 221 -6.42 7.19 15.26
N VAL A 222 -7.12 6.69 16.25
CA VAL A 222 -8.12 7.45 17.02
C VAL A 222 -7.54 7.80 18.37
N LEU A 223 -7.37 9.10 18.64
CA LEU A 223 -6.92 9.62 19.92
C LEU A 223 -8.11 10.28 20.64
N SER A 224 -8.51 9.73 21.78
CA SER A 224 -9.66 10.21 22.55
C SER A 224 -9.21 10.77 23.91
N ALA A 225 -9.84 11.85 24.34
CA ALA A 225 -9.74 12.28 25.73
C ALA A 225 -10.29 11.20 26.67
N PRO A 226 -9.87 11.14 27.94
CA PRO A 226 -10.49 10.28 28.95
C PRO A 226 -12.01 10.47 29.00
N GLU A 227 -12.74 9.45 29.44
CA GLU A 227 -14.21 9.47 29.51
C GLU A 227 -14.72 10.69 30.32
N GLY A 228 -15.59 11.49 29.69
CA GLY A 228 -16.16 12.70 30.29
C GLY A 228 -15.24 13.92 30.27
N GLU A 229 -14.10 13.84 29.60
CA GLU A 229 -13.14 14.93 29.45
C GLU A 229 -13.00 15.36 27.98
N THR A 230 -12.34 16.51 27.78
CA THR A 230 -11.97 17.04 26.47
C THR A 230 -10.50 17.41 26.42
N LEU A 231 -9.95 17.52 25.23
CA LEU A 231 -8.59 18.00 25.03
C LEU A 231 -8.44 19.43 25.54
N GLN A 232 -7.38 19.69 26.29
CA GLN A 232 -7.08 21.01 26.83
C GLN A 232 -6.50 21.90 25.72
N VAL A 233 -7.06 23.09 25.58
CA VAL A 233 -6.62 24.07 24.59
C VAL A 233 -5.17 24.47 24.83
N GLY A 234 -4.36 24.45 23.77
CA GLY A 234 -2.95 24.83 23.81
C GLY A 234 -2.01 23.70 24.26
N GLU A 235 -2.52 22.65 24.91
CA GLU A 235 -1.70 21.49 25.29
C GLU A 235 -1.33 20.64 24.08
N ALA A 236 -0.14 20.05 24.11
CA ALA A 236 0.33 19.17 23.07
C ALA A 236 -0.16 17.73 23.30
N TYR A 237 -0.59 17.07 22.25
CA TYR A 237 -0.99 15.66 22.20
C TYR A 237 -0.24 14.91 21.11
N HIS A 238 -0.15 13.60 21.23
CA HIS A 238 0.68 12.80 20.35
C HIS A 238 -0.09 11.57 19.83
N PHE A 239 -0.17 11.44 18.52
CA PHE A 239 -0.45 10.15 17.88
C PHE A 239 0.83 9.36 17.81
N VAL A 240 0.83 8.16 18.36
CA VAL A 240 1.92 7.20 18.17
C VAL A 240 1.58 6.28 17.01
N THR A 241 2.48 6.17 16.04
CA THR A 241 2.29 5.35 14.84
C THR A 241 3.51 4.48 14.56
N MET A 242 3.34 3.45 13.74
CA MET A 242 4.48 2.84 13.07
C MET A 242 5.14 3.89 12.15
N PRO A 243 6.45 3.75 11.86
CA PRO A 243 7.11 4.54 10.82
C PRO A 243 6.38 4.38 9.48
N ALA A 244 6.13 5.47 8.79
CA ALA A 244 5.36 5.47 7.57
C ALA A 244 5.71 6.64 6.65
N ASN A 245 5.55 6.44 5.34
CA ASN A 245 5.60 7.52 4.36
C ASN A 245 4.18 7.86 3.92
N LEU A 246 3.64 8.98 4.41
CA LEU A 246 2.30 9.47 4.12
C LEU A 246 2.31 10.24 2.80
N LYS A 247 2.31 9.51 1.68
CA LYS A 247 2.22 10.14 0.35
C LYS A 247 0.88 10.86 0.19
N GLY A 248 0.91 12.06 -0.39
CA GLY A 248 -0.25 12.93 -0.50
C GLY A 248 -0.73 13.50 0.83
N GLY A 249 -0.02 13.21 1.94
CA GLY A 249 -0.34 13.74 3.26
C GLY A 249 -1.37 12.94 4.05
N PHE A 250 -2.13 13.64 4.89
CA PHE A 250 -3.13 13.04 5.79
C PHE A 250 -4.19 14.04 6.21
N SER A 251 -5.29 13.56 6.80
CA SER A 251 -6.34 14.37 7.41
C SER A 251 -6.35 14.19 8.93
N LEU A 252 -6.65 15.28 9.65
CA LEU A 252 -7.07 15.26 11.04
C LEU A 252 -8.57 15.56 11.10
N LEU A 253 -9.34 14.61 11.62
CA LEU A 253 -10.77 14.74 11.90
C LEU A 253 -10.94 15.04 13.39
N PHE A 254 -11.38 16.23 13.73
CA PHE A 254 -11.66 16.70 15.10
C PHE A 254 -13.14 16.51 15.39
N GLU A 255 -13.47 15.90 16.52
CA GLU A 255 -14.85 15.68 16.97
C GLU A 255 -15.06 16.29 18.36
N LYS A 256 -16.13 17.10 18.51
CA LYS A 256 -16.54 17.70 19.78
C LYS A 256 -17.58 16.85 20.52
N GLU A 257 -17.75 17.11 21.80
CA GLU A 257 -18.76 16.46 22.66
C GLU A 257 -20.19 16.61 22.14
N ASP A 258 -20.50 17.73 21.50
CA ASP A 258 -21.83 18.01 20.94
C ASP A 258 -22.10 17.33 19.59
N GLY A 259 -21.16 16.48 19.11
CA GLY A 259 -21.23 15.78 17.84
C GLY A 259 -20.85 16.62 16.62
N SER A 260 -20.48 17.90 16.81
CA SER A 260 -19.92 18.68 15.70
C SER A 260 -18.50 18.22 15.37
N TYR A 261 -18.11 18.32 14.10
CA TYR A 261 -16.77 17.96 13.66
C TYR A 261 -16.17 18.96 12.69
N ALA A 262 -14.85 18.94 12.58
CA ALA A 262 -14.09 19.68 11.60
C ALA A 262 -12.96 18.81 11.03
N VAL A 263 -12.51 19.12 9.81
CA VAL A 263 -11.44 18.37 9.12
C VAL A 263 -10.35 19.34 8.69
N ARG A 264 -9.10 19.00 9.02
CA ARG A 264 -7.90 19.63 8.45
C ARG A 264 -7.21 18.63 7.52
N ARG A 265 -6.99 19.02 6.27
CA ARG A 265 -6.22 18.24 5.31
C ARG A 265 -4.82 18.82 5.13
N TYR A 266 -3.82 17.95 5.18
CA TYR A 266 -2.43 18.24 4.87
C TYR A 266 -2.07 17.46 3.61
N GLU A 267 -1.80 18.16 2.51
CA GLU A 267 -1.65 17.58 1.16
C GLU A 267 -0.18 17.33 0.76
N LYS A 268 0.75 17.56 1.69
CA LYS A 268 2.18 17.32 1.45
C LYS A 268 2.60 15.98 2.01
N ASP A 269 3.51 15.32 1.31
CA ASP A 269 4.16 14.11 1.79
C ASP A 269 4.78 14.34 3.17
N VAL A 270 4.53 13.42 4.08
CA VAL A 270 5.10 13.43 5.42
C VAL A 270 5.71 12.06 5.72
N THR A 271 6.99 12.04 6.09
CA THR A 271 7.67 10.81 6.53
C THR A 271 7.74 10.79 8.05
N ILE A 272 7.07 9.81 8.65
CA ILE A 272 7.19 9.49 10.07
C ILE A 272 8.34 8.51 10.24
N ARG A 273 9.31 8.85 11.07
CA ARG A 273 10.49 8.03 11.37
C ARG A 273 10.46 7.57 12.82
N GLU A 274 11.22 6.52 13.11
CA GLU A 274 11.44 6.04 14.47
C GLU A 274 11.96 7.17 15.37
N GLY A 275 11.42 7.29 16.57
CA GLY A 275 11.82 8.30 17.55
C GLY A 275 11.39 9.74 17.25
N HIS A 276 10.71 10.01 16.13
CA HIS A 276 10.41 11.38 15.68
C HIS A 276 8.91 11.64 15.56
N PHE A 277 8.51 12.89 15.91
CA PHE A 277 7.15 13.37 15.77
C PHE A 277 7.08 14.57 14.83
N ALA A 278 6.28 14.44 13.77
CA ALA A 278 5.89 15.60 12.96
C ALA A 278 5.03 16.56 13.80
N THR A 279 5.37 17.84 13.85
CA THR A 279 4.72 18.79 14.77
C THR A 279 3.72 19.69 14.04
N LEU A 280 2.48 19.72 14.53
CA LEU A 280 1.34 20.46 14.00
C LEU A 280 0.62 21.22 15.13
N MET A 281 1.25 22.27 15.65
CA MET A 281 0.61 23.07 16.70
C MET A 281 -0.59 23.84 16.15
N GLU A 282 -1.61 24.03 17.00
CA GLU A 282 -2.84 24.77 16.67
C GLU A 282 -3.56 24.18 15.45
N ALA A 283 -3.68 22.84 15.40
CA ALA A 283 -4.08 22.11 14.20
C ALA A 283 -5.53 22.35 13.77
N ASP A 284 -6.41 22.86 14.62
CA ASP A 284 -7.80 23.23 14.31
C ASP A 284 -8.05 24.74 14.18
N THR A 285 -6.98 25.56 14.07
CA THR A 285 -7.11 27.02 13.86
C THR A 285 -7.94 27.30 12.61
N ASP A 286 -8.87 28.25 12.72
CA ASP A 286 -9.78 28.71 11.66
C ASP A 286 -10.70 27.63 11.08
N LEU A 287 -10.84 26.48 11.73
CA LEU A 287 -11.82 25.47 11.32
C LEU A 287 -13.22 25.78 11.85
N ALA A 288 -14.22 25.65 10.98
CA ALA A 288 -15.62 25.66 11.37
C ALA A 288 -16.07 24.25 11.76
N TYR A 289 -16.49 24.06 13.01
CA TYR A 289 -17.14 22.83 13.45
C TYR A 289 -18.60 22.83 13.03
N ARG A 290 -19.06 21.75 12.41
CA ARG A 290 -20.40 21.62 11.83
C ARG A 290 -21.06 20.33 12.30
N LYS A 291 -22.37 20.36 12.44
CA LYS A 291 -23.24 19.21 12.70
C LYS A 291 -24.58 19.37 11.99
N ASP A 292 -25.35 18.29 11.92
CA ASP A 292 -26.71 18.26 11.36
C ASP A 292 -26.76 18.80 9.92
N PHE A 293 -25.78 18.38 9.09
CA PHE A 293 -25.73 18.77 7.68
C PHE A 293 -25.40 17.56 6.78
N ILE A 294 -25.72 17.70 5.51
CA ILE A 294 -25.34 16.81 4.43
C ILE A 294 -25.05 17.64 3.18
N GLU A 295 -23.97 17.33 2.50
CA GLU A 295 -23.50 17.96 1.28
C GLU A 295 -23.31 16.90 0.19
N TYR A 296 -23.82 17.16 -1.00
CA TYR A 296 -23.76 16.29 -2.16
C TYR A 296 -23.89 17.14 -3.43
N PRO A 297 -23.45 16.65 -4.61
CA PRO A 297 -23.66 17.35 -5.87
C PRO A 297 -25.14 17.29 -6.29
N ASN A 298 -25.67 18.38 -6.84
CA ASN A 298 -27.03 18.40 -7.38
C ASN A 298 -27.11 17.74 -8.77
N GLU A 299 -25.98 17.67 -9.48
CA GLU A 299 -25.87 17.13 -10.83
C GLU A 299 -24.51 16.46 -11.05
N VAL A 300 -24.48 15.45 -11.91
CA VAL A 300 -23.27 14.73 -12.35
C VAL A 300 -23.37 14.53 -13.85
N THR A 301 -22.27 14.77 -14.57
CA THR A 301 -22.17 14.48 -16.00
C THR A 301 -21.35 13.21 -16.23
N VAL A 302 -21.84 12.33 -17.09
CA VAL A 302 -21.19 11.08 -17.51
C VAL A 302 -21.03 11.11 -19.02
N ASP A 303 -19.91 10.61 -19.54
CA ASP A 303 -19.71 10.52 -20.98
C ASP A 303 -20.60 9.45 -21.63
N GLY A 304 -20.77 9.52 -22.93
CA GLY A 304 -21.65 8.62 -23.71
C GLY A 304 -21.16 7.18 -23.75
N LEU A 305 -19.88 6.91 -23.46
CA LEU A 305 -19.36 5.54 -23.33
C LEU A 305 -19.89 4.85 -22.08
N GLY A 306 -20.35 5.61 -21.09
CA GLY A 306 -20.78 5.09 -19.80
C GLY A 306 -19.60 4.68 -18.91
N GLY A 307 -19.79 3.62 -18.13
CA GLY A 307 -18.80 3.16 -17.17
C GLY A 307 -19.02 3.70 -15.76
N LEU A 308 -17.97 3.72 -14.94
CA LEU A 308 -18.08 4.14 -13.55
C LEU A 308 -18.07 5.67 -13.40
N PHE A 309 -18.90 6.13 -12.47
CA PHE A 309 -18.85 7.49 -11.95
C PHE A 309 -19.12 7.48 -10.44
N SER A 310 -18.85 8.58 -9.74
CA SER A 310 -19.07 8.67 -8.31
C SER A 310 -19.89 9.89 -7.91
N VAL A 311 -20.61 9.72 -6.79
CA VAL A 311 -21.24 10.80 -6.05
C VAL A 311 -20.61 10.85 -4.68
N THR A 312 -20.02 11.99 -4.32
CA THR A 312 -19.42 12.19 -2.99
C THR A 312 -20.44 12.83 -2.07
N VAL A 313 -20.68 12.21 -0.93
CA VAL A 313 -21.57 12.71 0.12
C VAL A 313 -20.76 12.98 1.38
N GLN A 314 -20.84 14.20 1.93
CA GLN A 314 -20.22 14.59 3.18
C GLN A 314 -21.26 15.11 4.17
N GLY A 315 -21.21 14.66 5.43
CA GLY A 315 -22.17 15.12 6.43
C GLY A 315 -22.16 14.35 7.74
N THR A 316 -23.18 14.62 8.54
CA THR A 316 -23.44 13.95 9.83
C THR A 316 -24.80 13.26 9.88
N LEU A 317 -25.65 13.52 8.90
CA LEU A 317 -26.99 12.94 8.85
C LEU A 317 -26.94 11.53 8.26
N ASP A 318 -27.78 10.65 8.78
CA ASP A 318 -28.01 9.35 8.17
C ASP A 318 -28.78 9.53 6.85
N TYR A 319 -28.36 8.81 5.83
CA TYR A 319 -28.93 8.90 4.48
C TYR A 319 -28.80 7.58 3.73
N HIS A 320 -29.57 7.48 2.65
CA HIS A 320 -29.39 6.47 1.60
C HIS A 320 -29.54 7.10 0.22
N ILE A 321 -29.07 6.43 -0.81
CA ILE A 321 -29.23 6.87 -2.21
C ILE A 321 -29.99 5.78 -2.96
N ASP A 322 -31.06 6.19 -3.67
CA ASP A 322 -31.83 5.34 -4.56
C ASP A 322 -31.54 5.67 -6.01
N THR A 323 -31.60 4.66 -6.88
CA THR A 323 -31.49 4.81 -8.34
C THR A 323 -32.87 4.71 -8.98
N TYR A 324 -33.24 5.68 -9.81
CA TYR A 324 -34.53 5.71 -10.51
C TYR A 324 -34.43 5.55 -12.03
N SER A 325 -33.22 5.32 -12.53
CA SER A 325 -32.95 5.12 -13.95
C SER A 325 -32.38 3.74 -14.20
N ASP A 326 -33.00 2.95 -15.08
CA ASP A 326 -32.62 1.56 -15.35
C ASP A 326 -31.17 1.41 -15.85
N TRP A 327 -30.63 2.45 -16.49
CA TRP A 327 -29.27 2.49 -17.01
C TRP A 327 -28.22 2.93 -15.98
N ILE A 328 -28.62 3.25 -14.73
CA ILE A 328 -27.72 3.56 -13.61
C ILE A 328 -27.86 2.49 -12.55
N LYS A 329 -26.74 1.93 -12.10
CA LYS A 329 -26.71 0.89 -11.04
C LYS A 329 -25.68 1.24 -9.99
N GLU A 330 -26.01 1.14 -8.72
CA GLU A 330 -25.03 1.28 -7.64
C GLU A 330 -24.04 0.10 -7.66
N VAL A 331 -22.78 0.39 -7.43
CA VAL A 331 -21.69 -0.59 -7.43
C VAL A 331 -21.09 -0.73 -6.03
N SER A 332 -20.79 0.39 -5.37
CA SER A 332 -20.10 0.39 -4.08
C SER A 332 -20.26 1.72 -3.35
N ALA A 333 -20.03 1.70 -2.03
CA ALA A 333 -19.85 2.92 -1.25
C ALA A 333 -18.61 2.77 -0.36
N THR A 334 -17.71 3.74 -0.38
CA THR A 334 -16.44 3.69 0.35
C THR A 334 -16.13 5.00 1.08
N GLY A 335 -15.47 4.89 2.22
CA GLY A 335 -15.02 6.03 3.01
C GLY A 335 -15.95 6.43 4.16
N ASP A 336 -15.46 7.30 5.03
CA ASP A 336 -16.21 7.91 6.11
C ASP A 336 -17.02 9.09 5.56
N VAL A 337 -18.31 9.16 5.85
CA VAL A 337 -19.16 10.24 5.37
C VAL A 337 -18.70 11.62 5.83
N ARG A 338 -18.06 11.72 7.01
CA ARG A 338 -17.51 12.98 7.54
C ARG A 338 -16.33 13.50 6.71
N LEU A 339 -15.66 12.62 5.96
CA LEU A 339 -14.54 12.94 5.07
C LEU A 339 -14.93 13.03 3.60
N GLY A 340 -16.17 12.69 3.27
CA GLY A 340 -16.68 12.55 1.92
C GLY A 340 -16.70 11.08 1.50
N ARG A 341 -17.85 10.41 1.76
CA ARG A 341 -18.09 9.04 1.30
C ARG A 341 -18.34 9.05 -0.20
N GLN A 342 -17.61 8.24 -0.93
CA GLN A 342 -17.83 8.06 -2.36
C GLN A 342 -18.81 6.91 -2.61
N HIS A 343 -19.91 7.20 -3.27
CA HIS A 343 -20.84 6.23 -3.83
C HIS A 343 -20.53 6.01 -5.27
N GLY A 344 -20.16 4.79 -5.63
CA GLY A 344 -19.87 4.39 -7.00
C GLY A 344 -21.11 3.89 -7.71
N PHE A 345 -21.30 4.39 -8.91
CA PHE A 345 -22.36 3.99 -9.81
C PHE A 345 -21.77 3.57 -11.15
N TYR A 346 -22.45 2.67 -11.82
CA TYR A 346 -22.21 2.29 -13.20
C TYR A 346 -23.32 2.86 -14.08
N ALA A 347 -22.94 3.56 -15.15
CA ALA A 347 -23.85 4.00 -16.21
C ALA A 347 -23.67 3.10 -17.43
N GLU A 348 -24.77 2.56 -17.95
CA GLU A 348 -24.76 1.86 -19.23
C GLU A 348 -24.43 2.85 -20.35
N ARG A 349 -23.79 2.36 -21.43
CA ARG A 349 -23.47 3.16 -22.61
C ARG A 349 -24.73 3.81 -23.16
N ASN A 350 -24.62 5.06 -23.63
CA ASN A 350 -25.68 5.77 -24.31
C ASN A 350 -25.55 5.56 -25.82
N ASP A 351 -26.21 4.54 -26.34
CA ASP A 351 -26.24 4.23 -27.79
C ASP A 351 -27.24 5.12 -28.59
N GLU A 352 -27.91 6.07 -27.90
CA GLU A 352 -28.81 7.02 -28.52
C GLU A 352 -28.01 8.19 -29.09
N GLY A 353 -28.51 8.77 -30.18
CA GLY A 353 -27.89 9.92 -30.86
C GLY A 353 -28.07 11.26 -30.11
N SER A 354 -28.64 11.23 -28.90
CA SER A 354 -28.92 12.42 -28.08
C SER A 354 -28.50 12.20 -26.63
N GLU A 355 -28.24 13.30 -25.91
CA GLU A 355 -28.08 13.30 -24.48
C GLU A 355 -29.29 12.69 -23.77
N ARG A 356 -29.08 11.95 -22.71
CA ARG A 356 -30.13 11.44 -21.82
C ARG A 356 -29.91 11.87 -20.39
N THR A 357 -31.00 12.01 -19.65
CA THR A 357 -30.96 12.40 -18.24
C THR A 357 -31.54 11.30 -17.40
N GLY A 358 -30.86 10.94 -16.31
CA GLY A 358 -31.30 10.05 -15.28
C GLY A 358 -31.35 10.73 -13.92
N MET A 359 -31.82 10.02 -12.91
CA MET A 359 -31.96 10.55 -11.56
C MET A 359 -31.49 9.54 -10.52
N LEU A 360 -30.68 10.01 -9.60
CA LEU A 360 -30.47 9.44 -8.27
C LEU A 360 -31.27 10.27 -7.27
N SER A 361 -31.63 9.69 -6.14
CA SER A 361 -32.27 10.41 -5.05
C SER A 361 -31.54 10.17 -3.76
N ILE A 362 -31.08 11.22 -3.11
CA ILE A 362 -30.52 11.14 -1.76
C ILE A 362 -31.63 11.43 -0.74
N CYS A 363 -31.86 10.48 0.16
CA CYS A 363 -32.92 10.56 1.15
C CYS A 363 -32.32 10.68 2.55
N TYR A 364 -32.74 11.70 3.30
CA TYR A 364 -32.38 11.92 4.71
C TYR A 364 -33.52 12.60 5.46
N GLY A 365 -33.69 12.24 6.74
CA GLY A 365 -34.92 12.60 7.48
C GLY A 365 -36.15 12.01 6.80
N GLU A 366 -37.16 12.84 6.56
CA GLU A 366 -38.43 12.43 5.89
C GLU A 366 -38.47 12.84 4.42
N ASN A 367 -37.39 13.34 3.85
CA ASN A 367 -37.36 13.91 2.51
C ASN A 367 -36.32 13.25 1.62
N CYS A 368 -36.61 13.23 0.32
CA CYS A 368 -35.71 12.78 -0.73
C CYS A 368 -35.46 13.91 -1.72
N TYR A 369 -34.21 14.07 -2.15
CA TYR A 369 -33.77 15.14 -3.04
C TYR A 369 -33.09 14.57 -4.28
N PRO A 370 -33.39 15.08 -5.48
CA PRO A 370 -32.83 14.56 -6.71
C PRO A 370 -31.35 14.96 -6.88
N ILE A 371 -30.58 14.03 -7.43
CA ILE A 371 -29.28 14.27 -8.03
C ILE A 371 -29.43 13.94 -9.51
N MET A 372 -29.34 14.93 -10.38
CA MET A 372 -29.51 14.75 -11.82
C MET A 372 -28.24 14.13 -12.41
N VAL A 373 -28.39 13.09 -13.22
CA VAL A 373 -27.29 12.47 -13.96
C VAL A 373 -27.52 12.71 -15.44
N THR A 374 -26.69 13.56 -16.03
CA THR A 374 -26.70 13.83 -17.44
C THR A 374 -25.67 13.00 -18.15
N GLN A 375 -26.08 12.13 -19.08
CA GLN A 375 -25.15 11.37 -19.90
C GLN A 375 -25.13 11.95 -21.30
N THR A 376 -23.95 12.35 -21.78
CA THR A 376 -23.80 12.92 -23.11
C THR A 376 -24.24 11.94 -24.21
N ALA A 377 -24.58 12.46 -25.39
CA ALA A 377 -24.78 11.61 -26.54
C ALA A 377 -23.51 10.81 -26.84
N GLN A 378 -23.68 9.59 -27.35
CA GLN A 378 -22.53 8.83 -27.85
C GLN A 378 -21.77 9.63 -28.93
N GLY A 379 -22.45 10.41 -29.75
CA GLY A 379 -21.83 11.21 -30.81
C GLY A 379 -21.05 10.33 -31.79
N ASN A 380 -19.75 10.61 -31.92
CA ASN A 380 -18.81 9.81 -32.70
C ASN A 380 -18.02 8.78 -31.85
N LEU A 381 -18.46 8.50 -30.61
CA LEU A 381 -17.80 7.52 -29.76
C LEU A 381 -18.04 6.11 -30.29
N GLU A 382 -16.98 5.33 -30.38
CA GLU A 382 -17.00 3.97 -30.92
C GLU A 382 -16.61 2.94 -29.85
N VAL A 383 -16.98 1.69 -30.04
CA VAL A 383 -16.40 0.57 -29.25
C VAL A 383 -15.04 0.26 -29.83
N LEU A 384 -14.01 0.82 -29.22
CA LEU A 384 -12.65 0.60 -29.67
C LEU A 384 -12.15 -0.80 -29.29
N PRO A 385 -11.28 -1.42 -30.11
CA PRO A 385 -10.65 -2.67 -29.76
C PRO A 385 -9.79 -2.49 -28.49
N HIS A 386 -9.94 -3.39 -27.54
CA HIS A 386 -9.13 -3.45 -26.35
C HIS A 386 -8.08 -4.56 -26.47
N HIS A 387 -6.82 -4.22 -26.27
CA HIS A 387 -5.74 -5.19 -26.14
C HIS A 387 -5.40 -5.32 -24.65
N ILE A 388 -5.66 -6.50 -24.10
CA ILE A 388 -5.41 -6.82 -22.69
C ILE A 388 -3.92 -6.73 -22.40
N PHE A 389 -3.53 -6.09 -21.32
CA PHE A 389 -2.14 -5.99 -20.88
C PHE A 389 -1.87 -6.80 -19.63
N GLY A 390 -0.89 -7.72 -19.69
CA GLY A 390 -0.45 -8.53 -18.57
C GLY A 390 0.94 -8.16 -18.07
N ILE A 391 1.13 -8.07 -16.76
CA ILE A 391 2.45 -8.02 -16.13
C ILE A 391 2.64 -9.32 -15.35
N ARG A 392 3.66 -10.10 -15.71
CA ARG A 392 4.05 -11.31 -14.98
C ARG A 392 5.26 -11.01 -14.12
N PHE A 393 5.11 -11.08 -12.80
CA PHE A 393 6.21 -11.02 -11.84
C PHE A 393 6.74 -12.44 -11.59
N THR A 394 8.07 -12.63 -11.77
CA THR A 394 8.68 -13.96 -11.84
C THR A 394 10.11 -13.95 -11.29
N GLY A 395 10.70 -15.15 -11.12
CA GLY A 395 12.09 -15.32 -10.72
C GLY A 395 12.63 -16.67 -11.13
N THR A 396 13.92 -16.77 -11.47
CA THR A 396 14.56 -18.05 -11.89
C THR A 396 14.59 -19.10 -10.78
N TRP A 397 14.57 -18.67 -9.53
CA TRP A 397 14.53 -19.50 -8.32
C TRP A 397 13.13 -20.02 -7.97
N CYS A 398 12.08 -19.43 -8.54
CA CYS A 398 10.69 -19.71 -8.21
C CYS A 398 10.23 -21.00 -8.93
N GLN A 399 9.89 -22.03 -8.17
CA GLN A 399 9.53 -23.34 -8.72
C GLN A 399 8.17 -23.35 -9.44
N TRP A 400 7.24 -22.49 -9.05
CA TRP A 400 5.90 -22.38 -9.62
C TRP A 400 5.79 -21.36 -10.77
N CYS A 401 6.82 -20.56 -10.98
CA CYS A 401 6.85 -19.55 -12.03
C CYS A 401 6.73 -20.14 -13.46
N PRO A 402 7.25 -21.34 -13.78
CA PRO A 402 7.04 -21.96 -15.08
C PRO A 402 5.57 -22.27 -15.41
N VAL A 403 4.73 -22.57 -14.41
CA VAL A 403 3.30 -22.81 -14.62
C VAL A 403 2.61 -21.53 -15.09
N MET A 404 2.88 -20.39 -14.45
CA MET A 404 2.34 -19.11 -14.90
C MET A 404 2.92 -18.67 -16.26
N ASP A 405 4.18 -19.02 -16.57
CA ASP A 405 4.76 -18.80 -17.89
C ASP A 405 3.97 -19.54 -19.00
N ALA A 406 3.63 -20.81 -18.76
CA ALA A 406 2.81 -21.60 -19.66
C ALA A 406 1.41 -20.96 -19.83
N SER A 407 0.79 -20.50 -18.74
CA SER A 407 -0.51 -19.83 -18.76
C SER A 407 -0.52 -18.54 -19.60
N PHE A 408 0.52 -17.70 -19.49
CA PHE A 408 0.66 -16.50 -20.31
C PHE A 408 0.88 -16.82 -21.79
N LYS A 409 1.70 -17.81 -22.10
CA LYS A 409 1.93 -18.30 -23.48
C LYS A 409 0.64 -18.90 -24.06
N TYR A 410 -0.11 -19.64 -23.27
CA TYR A 410 -1.42 -20.16 -23.66
C TYR A 410 -2.40 -19.03 -23.99
N ALA A 411 -2.55 -18.05 -23.12
CA ALA A 411 -3.41 -16.89 -23.36
C ALA A 411 -3.00 -16.13 -24.63
N LYS A 412 -1.70 -15.88 -24.82
CA LYS A 412 -1.18 -15.23 -26.05
C LYS A 412 -1.51 -16.06 -27.30
N SER A 413 -1.43 -17.38 -27.23
CA SER A 413 -1.77 -18.26 -28.35
C SER A 413 -3.25 -18.21 -28.74
N LYS A 414 -4.14 -17.92 -27.76
CA LYS A 414 -5.59 -17.82 -27.97
C LYS A 414 -6.04 -16.44 -28.47
N LEU A 415 -5.44 -15.38 -27.92
CA LEU A 415 -5.87 -13.98 -28.16
C LEU A 415 -5.04 -13.28 -29.24
N GLY A 416 -3.89 -13.85 -29.63
CA GLY A 416 -3.00 -13.21 -30.62
C GLY A 416 -2.62 -11.80 -30.20
N ASP A 417 -2.80 -10.81 -31.08
CA ASP A 417 -2.48 -9.42 -30.80
C ASP A 417 -3.43 -8.77 -29.77
N GLY A 418 -4.57 -9.39 -29.46
CA GLY A 418 -5.48 -8.97 -28.41
C GLY A 418 -4.96 -9.12 -26.98
N PHE A 419 -3.79 -9.75 -26.79
CA PHE A 419 -3.15 -9.85 -25.48
C PHE A 419 -1.66 -9.56 -25.59
N GLU A 420 -1.21 -8.55 -24.87
CA GLU A 420 0.19 -8.20 -24.72
C GLU A 420 0.64 -8.36 -23.27
N TYR A 421 1.92 -8.72 -23.08
CA TYR A 421 2.44 -8.86 -21.71
C TYR A 421 3.92 -8.59 -21.60
N ILE A 422 4.37 -8.35 -20.40
CA ILE A 422 5.78 -8.22 -20.02
C ILE A 422 6.10 -9.11 -18.83
N CYS A 423 7.36 -9.53 -18.72
CA CYS A 423 7.86 -10.32 -17.60
C CYS A 423 8.87 -9.52 -16.80
N VAL A 424 8.51 -9.19 -15.57
CA VAL A 424 9.36 -8.49 -14.61
C VAL A 424 9.99 -9.53 -13.70
N TYR A 425 11.31 -9.68 -13.83
CA TYR A 425 12.07 -10.57 -12.97
C TYR A 425 12.37 -9.88 -11.64
N ASN A 426 12.31 -10.67 -10.58
CA ASN A 426 12.43 -10.17 -9.21
C ASN A 426 13.73 -9.38 -9.00
N SER A 427 13.66 -8.31 -8.23
CA SER A 427 14.78 -7.42 -7.94
C SER A 427 15.95 -8.19 -7.30
N GLY A 428 17.17 -7.91 -7.77
CA GLY A 428 18.38 -8.62 -7.34
C GLY A 428 18.55 -10.05 -7.88
N GLY A 429 17.57 -10.58 -8.65
CA GLY A 429 17.65 -11.86 -9.34
C GLY A 429 18.28 -11.76 -10.73
N ASN A 430 18.47 -12.93 -11.36
CA ASN A 430 18.87 -13.00 -12.76
C ASN A 430 17.78 -12.37 -13.64
N TYR A 431 18.18 -11.61 -14.64
CA TYR A 431 17.32 -10.92 -15.60
C TYR A 431 16.51 -9.74 -15.05
N ALA A 432 16.71 -9.33 -13.79
CA ALA A 432 16.13 -8.10 -13.26
C ALA A 432 16.62 -6.88 -14.04
N PHE A 433 15.73 -5.93 -14.32
CA PHE A 433 16.09 -4.63 -14.84
C PHE A 433 16.11 -3.57 -13.71
N SER A 434 16.62 -2.38 -13.98
CA SER A 434 16.78 -1.33 -12.96
C SER A 434 15.49 -0.86 -12.30
N GLY A 435 14.32 -1.12 -12.91
CA GLY A 435 13.00 -0.77 -12.39
C GLY A 435 12.25 -1.91 -11.69
N SER A 436 12.83 -3.14 -11.58
CA SER A 436 12.14 -4.30 -11.02
C SER A 436 11.61 -4.04 -9.61
N ASP A 437 12.45 -3.54 -8.71
CA ASP A 437 12.10 -3.22 -7.33
C ASP A 437 10.95 -2.19 -7.22
N ALA A 438 11.05 -1.12 -8.00
CA ALA A 438 10.03 -0.07 -8.01
C ALA A 438 8.68 -0.57 -8.56
N MET A 439 8.68 -1.48 -9.55
CA MET A 439 7.46 -2.11 -10.04
C MET A 439 6.87 -3.10 -9.02
N GLU A 440 7.70 -3.94 -8.39
CA GLU A 440 7.26 -4.83 -7.31
C GLU A 440 6.57 -4.03 -6.21
N ASN A 441 7.18 -2.93 -5.76
CA ASN A 441 6.61 -2.04 -4.73
C ASN A 441 5.32 -1.34 -5.21
N ALA A 442 5.30 -0.81 -6.45
CA ALA A 442 4.13 -0.12 -6.98
C ALA A 442 2.90 -1.02 -7.11
N TYR A 443 3.11 -2.30 -7.43
CA TYR A 443 2.04 -3.30 -7.56
C TYR A 443 1.86 -4.16 -6.30
N GLY A 444 2.54 -3.85 -5.20
CA GLY A 444 2.41 -4.57 -3.93
C GLY A 444 2.73 -6.06 -4.07
N ILE A 445 3.76 -6.40 -4.86
CA ILE A 445 4.14 -7.80 -5.11
C ILE A 445 4.88 -8.35 -3.89
N ASP A 446 4.25 -9.27 -3.22
CA ASP A 446 4.70 -9.94 -2.00
C ASP A 446 5.02 -11.44 -2.22
N SER A 447 4.66 -11.98 -3.37
CA SER A 447 4.82 -13.40 -3.69
C SER A 447 5.02 -13.65 -5.18
N PHE A 448 5.68 -14.78 -5.51
CA PHE A 448 5.97 -15.19 -6.90
C PHE A 448 5.48 -16.62 -7.16
N PRO A 449 4.87 -16.89 -8.33
CA PRO A 449 4.54 -15.92 -9.39
C PRO A 449 3.34 -15.04 -9.02
N SER A 450 3.28 -13.84 -9.59
CA SER A 450 2.12 -12.96 -9.54
C SER A 450 1.84 -12.39 -10.92
N ALA A 451 0.57 -12.17 -11.24
CA ALA A 451 0.14 -11.54 -12.49
C ALA A 451 -0.76 -10.33 -12.19
N ILE A 452 -0.56 -9.25 -12.94
CA ILE A 452 -1.42 -8.08 -12.92
C ILE A 452 -2.00 -7.89 -14.32
N VAL A 453 -3.30 -7.68 -14.42
CA VAL A 453 -4.03 -7.48 -15.67
C VAL A 453 -4.54 -6.05 -15.74
N ASP A 454 -4.29 -5.37 -16.85
CA ASP A 454 -4.65 -3.97 -17.15
C ASP A 454 -4.26 -2.97 -16.03
N GLY A 455 -3.20 -3.30 -15.27
CA GLY A 455 -2.75 -2.50 -14.13
C GLY A 455 -3.70 -2.53 -12.93
N ARG A 456 -4.72 -3.44 -12.91
CA ARG A 456 -5.83 -3.41 -11.96
C ARG A 456 -6.07 -4.70 -11.19
N VAL A 457 -6.06 -5.83 -11.88
CA VAL A 457 -6.52 -7.10 -11.32
C VAL A 457 -5.33 -8.02 -11.09
N ARG A 458 -5.16 -8.49 -9.84
CA ARG A 458 -4.17 -9.51 -9.53
C ARG A 458 -4.77 -10.90 -9.77
N LEU A 459 -4.09 -11.71 -10.58
CA LEU A 459 -4.47 -13.09 -10.85
C LEU A 459 -3.50 -14.07 -10.19
N GLY A 460 -4.06 -15.18 -9.70
CA GLY A 460 -3.33 -16.32 -9.19
C GLY A 460 -2.83 -17.25 -10.31
N ASN A 461 -2.10 -18.29 -9.90
CA ASN A 461 -1.56 -19.30 -10.79
C ASN A 461 -2.34 -20.61 -10.64
N ASN A 462 -3.37 -20.81 -11.47
CA ASN A 462 -4.31 -21.93 -11.36
C ASN A 462 -4.26 -22.92 -12.54
N GLY A 463 -3.24 -22.79 -13.42
CA GLY A 463 -3.15 -23.55 -14.66
C GLY A 463 -3.61 -22.76 -15.88
N GLU A 464 -3.41 -23.32 -17.09
CA GLU A 464 -3.56 -22.58 -18.35
C GLU A 464 -5.01 -22.16 -18.65
N GLU A 465 -5.97 -23.09 -18.50
CA GLU A 465 -7.37 -22.84 -18.83
C GLU A 465 -8.05 -21.94 -17.79
N GLU A 466 -7.84 -22.20 -16.51
CA GLU A 466 -8.38 -21.39 -15.41
C GLU A 466 -7.78 -19.97 -15.43
N PHE A 467 -6.48 -19.85 -15.72
CA PHE A 467 -5.85 -18.54 -15.87
C PHE A 467 -6.43 -17.78 -17.05
N PHE A 468 -6.63 -18.45 -18.20
CA PHE A 468 -7.21 -17.82 -19.39
C PHE A 468 -8.64 -17.35 -19.15
N ALA A 469 -9.48 -18.15 -18.48
CA ALA A 469 -10.82 -17.75 -18.07
C ALA A 469 -10.78 -16.54 -17.15
N ALA A 470 -9.97 -16.57 -16.07
CA ALA A 470 -9.83 -15.45 -15.14
C ALA A 470 -9.29 -14.17 -15.82
N LEU A 471 -8.36 -14.30 -16.79
CA LEU A 471 -7.84 -13.18 -17.58
C LEU A 471 -8.95 -12.51 -18.41
N THR A 472 -9.74 -13.32 -19.12
CA THR A 472 -10.82 -12.81 -19.99
C THR A 472 -11.98 -12.23 -19.18
N ASP A 473 -12.31 -12.83 -18.04
CA ASP A 473 -13.30 -12.29 -17.11
C ASP A 473 -12.86 -10.95 -16.53
N ALA A 474 -11.60 -10.85 -16.08
CA ALA A 474 -11.02 -9.61 -15.57
C ALA A 474 -11.02 -8.49 -16.63
N ALA A 475 -10.65 -8.80 -17.87
CA ALA A 475 -10.69 -7.86 -18.97
C ALA A 475 -12.13 -7.43 -19.32
N SER A 476 -13.07 -8.37 -19.34
CA SER A 476 -14.49 -8.08 -19.61
C SER A 476 -15.09 -7.18 -18.52
N GLU A 477 -14.76 -7.43 -17.26
CA GLU A 477 -15.15 -6.59 -16.14
C GLU A 477 -14.49 -5.20 -16.23
N THR A 478 -13.22 -5.14 -16.63
CA THR A 478 -12.52 -3.87 -16.88
C THR A 478 -13.26 -3.06 -17.93
N LEU A 479 -13.55 -3.65 -19.10
CA LEU A 479 -14.24 -2.96 -20.21
C LEU A 479 -15.65 -2.49 -19.85
N LYS A 480 -16.37 -3.24 -19.03
CA LYS A 480 -17.69 -2.84 -18.54
C LYS A 480 -17.63 -1.52 -17.78
N TYR A 481 -16.66 -1.38 -16.90
CA TYR A 481 -16.55 -0.23 -16.01
C TYR A 481 -15.63 0.87 -16.54
N TYR A 482 -14.67 0.52 -17.41
CA TYR A 482 -13.68 1.40 -18.00
C TYR A 482 -13.57 1.15 -19.52
N PRO A 483 -14.55 1.61 -20.30
CA PRO A 483 -14.52 1.44 -21.74
C PRO A 483 -13.25 2.04 -22.34
N THR A 484 -12.67 1.35 -23.34
CA THR A 484 -11.46 1.80 -24.03
C THR A 484 -11.69 3.15 -24.71
N ALA A 485 -10.83 4.12 -24.44
CA ALA A 485 -10.92 5.46 -24.97
C ALA A 485 -9.84 5.77 -26.01
N THR A 486 -8.79 4.93 -26.14
CA THR A 486 -7.66 5.17 -27.02
C THR A 486 -7.36 4.01 -27.94
N VAL A 487 -6.75 4.33 -29.08
CA VAL A 487 -6.03 3.38 -29.94
C VAL A 487 -4.61 3.86 -30.15
N LEU A 488 -3.67 2.94 -30.35
CA LEU A 488 -2.28 3.29 -30.56
C LEU A 488 -1.68 2.61 -31.79
N GLY A 489 -0.80 3.36 -32.48
CA GLY A 489 0.14 2.87 -33.46
C GLY A 489 1.57 2.92 -32.88
N LEU A 490 2.40 1.96 -33.23
CA LEU A 490 3.76 1.84 -32.76
C LEU A 490 4.71 1.64 -33.92
N LYS A 491 5.75 2.47 -34.03
CA LYS A 491 6.80 2.36 -35.03
C LYS A 491 8.16 2.48 -34.37
N SER A 492 9.08 1.59 -34.71
CA SER A 492 10.46 1.69 -34.24
C SER A 492 11.45 1.67 -35.39
N SER A 493 12.65 2.21 -35.16
CA SER A 493 13.78 2.16 -36.09
C SER A 493 15.11 2.09 -35.34
N LEU A 494 16.09 1.44 -35.94
CA LEU A 494 17.43 1.25 -35.39
C LEU A 494 18.49 1.90 -36.26
N SER A 495 19.46 2.57 -35.62
CA SER A 495 20.71 2.98 -36.24
C SER A 495 21.87 2.45 -35.36
N GLY A 496 22.42 1.33 -35.75
CA GLY A 496 23.27 0.52 -34.87
C GLY A 496 22.45 0.04 -33.66
N ARG A 497 22.85 0.46 -32.45
CA ARG A 497 22.12 0.15 -31.21
C ARG A 497 21.26 1.34 -30.70
N LYS A 498 21.22 2.45 -31.43
CA LYS A 498 20.34 3.56 -31.12
C LYS A 498 18.95 3.26 -31.65
N LEU A 499 18.01 3.03 -30.71
CA LEU A 499 16.61 2.82 -30.97
C LEU A 499 15.87 4.16 -30.96
N SER A 500 14.99 4.36 -31.94
CA SER A 500 14.00 5.43 -31.94
C SER A 500 12.61 4.77 -32.00
N VAL A 501 11.70 5.23 -31.15
CA VAL A 501 10.31 4.74 -31.04
C VAL A 501 9.38 5.92 -31.22
N GLN A 502 8.42 5.77 -32.12
CA GLN A 502 7.28 6.67 -32.30
C GLN A 502 6.01 5.94 -31.87
N VAL A 503 5.23 6.57 -31.00
CA VAL A 503 3.90 6.11 -30.61
C VAL A 503 2.90 7.16 -31.06
N ASP A 504 1.95 6.75 -31.89
CA ASP A 504 0.82 7.55 -32.34
C ASP A 504 -0.40 7.15 -31.55
N VAL A 505 -1.03 8.11 -30.85
CA VAL A 505 -2.22 7.89 -30.04
C VAL A 505 -3.36 8.71 -30.58
N LYS A 506 -4.53 8.09 -30.77
CA LYS A 506 -5.77 8.76 -31.05
C LYS A 506 -6.76 8.44 -29.93
N ALA A 507 -7.38 9.47 -29.36
CA ALA A 507 -8.32 9.34 -28.26
C ALA A 507 -9.72 9.82 -28.67
N GLN A 508 -10.75 9.19 -28.08
CA GLN A 508 -12.13 9.65 -28.21
C GLN A 508 -12.63 10.43 -26.98
N LEU A 509 -11.82 10.52 -25.93
CA LEU A 509 -12.04 11.39 -24.77
C LEU A 509 -10.88 12.37 -24.63
N ALA A 510 -11.18 13.64 -24.37
CA ALA A 510 -10.16 14.67 -24.14
C ALA A 510 -9.71 14.63 -22.68
N GLU A 511 -8.62 13.94 -22.43
CA GLU A 511 -8.09 13.70 -21.08
C GLU A 511 -6.56 13.78 -21.07
N THR A 512 -5.99 13.81 -19.87
CA THR A 512 -4.57 13.51 -19.64
C THR A 512 -4.40 12.01 -19.53
N TYR A 513 -3.49 11.46 -20.31
CA TYR A 513 -3.13 10.05 -20.35
C TYR A 513 -1.69 9.86 -19.90
N LYS A 514 -1.28 8.62 -19.62
CA LYS A 514 0.13 8.25 -19.47
C LYS A 514 0.56 7.26 -20.54
N LEU A 515 1.80 7.37 -20.99
CA LEU A 515 2.43 6.42 -21.89
C LEU A 515 3.59 5.73 -21.18
N THR A 516 3.58 4.40 -21.16
CA THR A 516 4.72 3.58 -20.73
C THR A 516 5.24 2.77 -21.91
N ILE A 517 6.55 2.76 -22.11
CA ILE A 517 7.23 2.02 -23.19
C ILE A 517 8.27 1.11 -22.57
N PHE A 518 8.09 -0.20 -22.75
CA PHE A 518 9.04 -1.23 -22.34
C PHE A 518 9.77 -1.82 -23.55
N LEU A 519 11.04 -2.13 -23.36
CA LEU A 519 11.82 -2.94 -24.26
C LEU A 519 11.97 -4.32 -23.65
N VAL A 520 11.47 -5.35 -24.32
CA VAL A 520 11.49 -6.74 -23.86
C VAL A 520 12.35 -7.60 -24.75
N GLU A 521 12.95 -8.64 -24.19
CA GLU A 521 13.77 -9.63 -24.90
C GLU A 521 13.17 -11.03 -24.80
N ASN A 522 13.12 -11.72 -25.91
CA ASN A 522 12.65 -13.11 -26.07
C ASN A 522 13.83 -14.06 -26.22
N ASN A 523 13.54 -15.36 -26.17
CA ASN A 523 14.48 -16.45 -26.47
C ASN A 523 15.77 -16.43 -25.63
N ILE A 524 15.67 -16.03 -24.38
CA ILE A 524 16.79 -16.08 -23.45
C ILE A 524 16.83 -17.50 -22.85
N ILE A 525 17.84 -18.28 -23.23
CA ILE A 525 18.01 -19.62 -22.70
C ILE A 525 18.81 -19.58 -21.40
N GLY A 526 18.25 -20.15 -20.33
CA GLY A 526 18.87 -20.12 -19.01
C GLY A 526 18.25 -21.07 -17.99
N GLU A 527 18.79 -21.05 -16.78
CA GLU A 527 18.29 -21.90 -15.70
C GLU A 527 16.98 -21.37 -15.10
N GLN A 528 16.06 -22.30 -14.82
CA GLN A 528 14.80 -22.05 -14.12
C GLN A 528 14.52 -23.19 -13.15
N LYS A 529 14.10 -22.88 -11.93
CA LYS A 529 13.55 -23.88 -11.02
C LYS A 529 12.15 -24.29 -11.46
N HIS A 530 11.85 -25.58 -11.34
CA HIS A 530 10.54 -26.15 -11.68
C HIS A 530 10.11 -27.12 -10.57
N TYR A 531 8.85 -27.08 -10.17
CA TYR A 531 8.35 -27.84 -9.02
C TYR A 531 8.42 -29.38 -9.23
N GLU A 532 8.30 -29.88 -10.48
CA GLU A 532 8.44 -31.31 -10.80
C GLU A 532 9.83 -31.67 -11.32
N LEU A 533 10.43 -30.84 -12.18
CA LEU A 533 11.63 -31.16 -12.92
C LEU A 533 12.93 -30.74 -12.23
N GLY A 534 12.81 -30.06 -11.08
CA GLY A 534 13.95 -29.48 -10.35
C GLY A 534 14.55 -28.30 -11.10
N THR A 535 15.81 -28.35 -11.51
CA THR A 535 16.47 -27.26 -12.25
C THR A 535 16.45 -27.58 -13.75
N VAL A 536 15.70 -26.84 -14.53
CA VAL A 536 15.69 -26.83 -15.98
C VAL A 536 16.77 -25.86 -16.46
N ARG A 537 17.77 -26.32 -17.21
CA ARG A 537 18.93 -25.50 -17.61
C ARG A 537 18.77 -24.80 -18.96
N ASP A 538 17.86 -25.25 -19.76
CA ASP A 538 17.55 -24.76 -21.10
C ASP A 538 16.14 -24.16 -21.20
N PHE A 539 15.67 -23.61 -20.12
CA PHE A 539 14.37 -22.91 -20.08
C PHE A 539 14.42 -21.65 -20.96
N ASN A 540 13.40 -21.51 -21.82
CA ASN A 540 13.27 -20.34 -22.69
C ASN A 540 12.47 -19.24 -22.01
N HIS A 541 13.17 -18.23 -21.49
CA HIS A 541 12.59 -17.02 -20.93
C HIS A 541 12.21 -16.05 -22.07
N SER A 542 10.99 -15.55 -22.05
CA SER A 542 10.47 -14.66 -23.09
C SER A 542 9.78 -13.43 -22.47
N ARG A 543 9.70 -12.35 -23.23
CA ARG A 543 9.08 -11.06 -22.85
C ARG A 543 9.73 -10.45 -21.60
N VAL A 544 11.02 -10.74 -21.38
CA VAL A 544 11.80 -10.25 -20.23
C VAL A 544 12.05 -8.75 -20.37
N VAL A 545 11.58 -7.94 -19.42
CA VAL A 545 11.82 -6.50 -19.45
C VAL A 545 13.30 -6.21 -19.27
N ARG A 546 13.89 -5.48 -20.24
CA ARG A 546 15.29 -5.06 -20.22
C ARG A 546 15.46 -3.58 -19.90
N MET A 547 14.51 -2.75 -20.33
CA MET A 547 14.49 -1.34 -19.99
C MET A 547 13.08 -0.75 -20.12
N CYS A 548 12.85 0.35 -19.42
CA CYS A 548 11.73 1.26 -19.65
C CYS A 548 12.25 2.53 -20.30
N MET A 549 11.62 2.98 -21.40
CA MET A 549 12.04 4.16 -22.16
C MET A 549 11.37 5.45 -21.70
N THR A 550 10.34 5.34 -20.89
CA THR A 550 9.60 6.42 -20.23
C THR A 550 9.95 6.45 -18.73
N SER A 551 9.33 7.33 -17.97
CA SER A 551 9.20 7.14 -16.53
C SER A 551 8.53 5.79 -16.26
N LEU A 552 8.92 5.11 -15.18
CA LEU A 552 8.52 3.72 -14.92
C LEU A 552 6.98 3.55 -14.82
N MET A 553 6.29 4.57 -14.27
CA MET A 553 4.82 4.59 -14.14
C MET A 553 4.14 5.41 -15.25
N GLY A 554 4.87 5.71 -16.34
CA GLY A 554 4.41 6.43 -17.52
C GLY A 554 4.68 7.94 -17.49
N ASP A 555 4.83 8.51 -18.68
CA ASP A 555 4.95 9.95 -18.92
C ASP A 555 3.57 10.52 -19.28
N GLU A 556 3.17 11.61 -18.62
CA GLU A 556 1.88 12.27 -18.87
C GLU A 556 1.86 13.00 -20.21
N PHE A 557 0.71 12.93 -20.89
CA PHE A 557 0.45 13.71 -22.11
C PHE A 557 -1.04 13.99 -22.25
N ASP A 558 -1.38 15.15 -22.80
CA ASP A 558 -2.76 15.48 -23.14
C ASP A 558 -3.08 15.02 -24.57
N CYS A 559 -4.26 14.43 -24.74
CA CYS A 559 -4.80 14.06 -26.04
C CYS A 559 -6.22 14.63 -26.20
N ALA A 560 -6.43 15.30 -27.34
CA ALA A 560 -7.74 15.84 -27.66
C ALA A 560 -8.65 14.76 -28.27
N ALA A 561 -9.97 14.95 -28.14
CA ALA A 561 -11.00 14.09 -28.74
C ALA A 561 -11.51 14.66 -30.11
N ASP A 562 -10.67 15.36 -30.85
CA ASP A 562 -11.01 16.04 -32.11
C ASP A 562 -10.68 15.21 -33.38
N GLY A 563 -10.31 13.96 -33.18
CA GLY A 563 -9.89 13.03 -34.23
C GLY A 563 -8.43 13.18 -34.66
N SER A 564 -7.68 14.13 -34.09
CA SER A 564 -6.24 14.27 -34.33
C SER A 564 -5.44 13.14 -33.71
N VAL A 565 -4.23 12.92 -34.24
CA VAL A 565 -3.29 11.94 -33.74
C VAL A 565 -2.21 12.66 -32.94
N LYS A 566 -2.02 12.27 -31.68
CA LYS A 566 -0.91 12.70 -30.85
C LYS A 566 0.30 11.80 -31.09
N THR A 567 1.39 12.36 -31.60
CA THR A 567 2.64 11.63 -31.83
C THR A 567 3.65 11.91 -30.73
N LEU A 568 4.14 10.84 -30.11
CA LEU A 568 5.14 10.86 -29.04
C LEU A 568 6.41 10.14 -29.52
N ASN A 569 7.59 10.71 -29.28
CA ASN A 569 8.85 10.19 -29.79
C ASN A 569 9.85 9.98 -28.64
N TYR A 570 10.44 8.78 -28.60
CA TYR A 570 11.42 8.39 -27.62
C TYR A 570 12.67 7.81 -28.28
N SER A 571 13.81 7.87 -27.60
CA SER A 571 15.02 7.22 -28.08
C SER A 571 15.85 6.69 -26.92
N ALA A 572 16.50 5.55 -27.14
CA ALA A 572 17.40 4.94 -26.18
C ALA A 572 18.57 4.25 -26.90
N THR A 573 19.64 3.98 -26.17
CA THR A 573 20.72 3.12 -26.66
C THR A 573 20.59 1.76 -26.00
N ILE A 574 20.45 0.71 -26.81
CA ILE A 574 20.33 -0.66 -26.34
C ILE A 574 21.71 -1.18 -25.93
N PRO A 575 21.91 -1.65 -24.69
CA PRO A 575 23.15 -2.26 -24.24
C PRO A 575 23.63 -3.41 -25.11
N SER A 576 24.95 -3.61 -25.18
CA SER A 576 25.58 -4.58 -26.09
C SER A 576 25.27 -6.03 -25.75
N GLU A 577 24.95 -6.31 -24.51
CA GLU A 577 24.61 -7.64 -23.99
C GLU A 577 23.24 -8.18 -24.45
N TYR A 578 22.37 -7.33 -25.00
CA TYR A 578 21.04 -7.75 -25.47
C TYR A 578 21.05 -8.09 -26.96
N VAL A 579 20.28 -9.13 -27.34
CA VAL A 579 20.20 -9.65 -28.70
C VAL A 579 19.08 -8.93 -29.46
N LEU A 580 19.45 -8.04 -30.38
CA LEU A 580 18.50 -7.14 -31.06
C LEU A 580 17.37 -7.86 -31.81
N GLU A 581 17.68 -9.00 -32.42
CA GLU A 581 16.74 -9.82 -33.20
C GLU A 581 15.64 -10.45 -32.31
N ASN A 582 15.91 -10.54 -31.01
CA ASN A 582 14.98 -11.09 -30.02
C ASN A 582 14.17 -10.01 -29.29
N MET A 583 14.36 -8.74 -29.63
CA MET A 583 13.75 -7.64 -28.87
C MET A 583 12.47 -7.11 -29.52
N GLU A 584 11.56 -6.70 -28.66
CA GLU A 584 10.29 -6.06 -29.01
C GLU A 584 10.08 -4.81 -28.17
N VAL A 585 9.35 -3.84 -28.73
CA VAL A 585 8.83 -2.69 -28.02
C VAL A 585 7.39 -2.97 -27.62
N VAL A 586 7.03 -2.71 -26.36
CA VAL A 586 5.66 -2.79 -25.84
C VAL A 586 5.28 -1.40 -25.34
N ALA A 587 4.21 -0.82 -25.86
CA ALA A 587 3.69 0.48 -25.47
C ALA A 587 2.30 0.32 -24.85
N CYS A 588 2.06 0.98 -23.72
CA CYS A 588 0.78 0.99 -23.00
C CYS A 588 0.34 2.42 -22.77
N VAL A 589 -0.91 2.73 -23.12
CA VAL A 589 -1.58 3.98 -22.73
C VAL A 589 -2.43 3.71 -21.50
N GLN A 590 -2.32 4.60 -20.52
CA GLN A 590 -3.02 4.48 -19.25
C GLN A 590 -3.97 5.68 -19.08
N ARG A 591 -5.12 5.41 -18.44
CA ARG A 591 -6.09 6.42 -18.00
C ARG A 591 -6.14 6.49 -16.48
N ASN A 592 -6.44 7.68 -15.98
CA ASN A 592 -6.69 7.92 -14.56
C ASN A 592 -8.16 7.66 -14.21
N TYR A 593 -8.40 7.05 -13.05
CA TYR A 593 -9.76 6.81 -12.52
C TYR A 593 -9.97 7.44 -11.13
N ASN A 594 -9.18 8.46 -10.78
CA ASN A 594 -9.16 9.12 -9.46
C ASN A 594 -10.54 9.42 -8.87
N ASP A 595 -11.50 9.81 -9.68
CA ASP A 595 -12.86 10.14 -9.24
C ASP A 595 -13.83 8.96 -9.32
N ARG A 596 -13.31 7.76 -9.64
CA ARG A 596 -14.14 6.56 -9.83
C ARG A 596 -13.85 5.57 -8.71
N PRO A 597 -14.88 5.00 -8.07
CA PRO A 597 -14.69 4.05 -6.97
C PRO A 597 -13.94 2.82 -7.46
N ALA A 598 -12.97 2.36 -6.68
CA ALA A 598 -12.30 1.09 -6.94
C ALA A 598 -13.31 -0.06 -6.82
N ILE A 599 -13.50 -0.82 -7.90
CA ILE A 599 -14.44 -1.95 -7.93
C ILE A 599 -13.88 -3.16 -7.20
N GLN A 600 -12.57 -3.30 -7.15
CA GLN A 600 -11.89 -4.44 -6.55
C GLN A 600 -10.87 -4.00 -5.51
N THR A 601 -10.80 -4.77 -4.41
CA THR A 601 -9.68 -4.75 -3.48
C THR A 601 -8.44 -5.21 -4.24
N GLY A 602 -7.49 -4.29 -4.49
CA GLY A 602 -6.25 -4.61 -5.20
C GLY A 602 -5.96 -3.77 -6.44
N SER A 603 -6.66 -2.63 -6.63
CA SER A 603 -6.22 -1.65 -7.62
C SER A 603 -4.89 -1.03 -7.20
N TYR A 604 -3.94 -1.09 -8.11
CA TYR A 604 -2.55 -0.70 -7.89
C TYR A 604 -2.33 0.72 -8.43
N GLY A 605 -2.62 1.73 -7.61
CA GLY A 605 -2.54 3.14 -7.99
C GLY A 605 -3.81 3.65 -8.69
N ASP A 606 -3.76 4.90 -9.16
CA ASP A 606 -4.91 5.61 -9.73
C ASP A 606 -5.00 5.48 -11.26
N TRP A 607 -4.15 4.67 -11.86
CA TRP A 607 -4.02 4.50 -13.31
C TRP A 607 -4.21 3.05 -13.73
N TYR A 608 -5.00 2.82 -14.78
CA TYR A 608 -5.19 1.51 -15.41
C TYR A 608 -4.77 1.57 -16.89
N VAL A 609 -4.43 0.42 -17.46
CA VAL A 609 -4.10 0.35 -18.89
C VAL A 609 -5.39 0.40 -19.70
N ASP A 610 -5.53 1.47 -20.49
CA ASP A 610 -6.66 1.68 -21.41
C ASP A 610 -6.47 0.85 -22.68
N ASN A 611 -5.25 0.81 -23.22
CA ASN A 611 -4.89 -0.01 -24.37
C ASN A 611 -3.38 -0.21 -24.50
N CYS A 612 -2.96 -1.21 -25.26
CA CYS A 612 -1.55 -1.50 -25.48
C CYS A 612 -1.26 -2.04 -26.89
N ARG A 613 0.01 -1.99 -27.29
CA ARG A 613 0.51 -2.56 -28.56
C ARG A 613 1.96 -3.04 -28.40
N SER A 614 2.36 -4.04 -29.19
CA SER A 614 3.75 -4.41 -29.34
C SER A 614 4.18 -4.52 -30.80
N ALA A 615 5.49 -4.38 -31.01
CA ALA A 615 6.11 -4.61 -32.32
C ALA A 615 7.58 -5.04 -32.15
N ALA A 616 8.05 -5.93 -33.03
CA ALA A 616 9.47 -6.23 -33.13
C ALA A 616 10.29 -5.00 -33.48
N LEU A 617 11.57 -4.96 -33.12
CA LEU A 617 12.44 -3.84 -33.49
C LEU A 617 12.50 -3.63 -35.00
N GLY A 618 12.30 -2.38 -35.42
CA GLY A 618 12.27 -2.00 -36.84
C GLY A 618 10.93 -2.25 -37.54
N ALA A 619 9.96 -2.83 -36.84
CA ALA A 619 8.61 -3.07 -37.37
C ALA A 619 7.65 -1.91 -37.03
N THR A 620 6.47 -1.97 -37.63
CA THR A 620 5.36 -1.04 -37.40
C THR A 620 4.11 -1.82 -37.07
N ALA A 621 3.46 -1.52 -35.94
CA ALA A 621 2.08 -1.86 -35.67
C ALA A 621 1.23 -0.61 -36.00
N ALA A 622 0.36 -0.74 -37.00
CA ALA A 622 -0.46 0.40 -37.46
C ALA A 622 -1.43 0.86 -36.38
N LEU A 623 -1.80 2.15 -36.43
CA LEU A 623 -2.88 2.69 -35.62
C LEU A 623 -4.19 2.09 -36.17
N GLU A 624 -4.90 1.35 -35.32
CA GLU A 624 -6.20 0.75 -35.63
C GLU A 624 -7.29 1.57 -34.97
N TRP A 625 -8.15 2.16 -35.82
CA TRP A 625 -9.28 2.97 -35.34
C TRP A 625 -10.56 2.36 -35.83
#